data_1939367735bbf7c7798e845d5323bdd1
#
_entry.id   1939367735bbf7c7798e845d5323bdd1
#
_cell.length_a   1.000
_cell.length_b   1.000
_cell.length_c   1.000
_cell.angle_alpha   90.00
_cell.angle_beta   90.00
_cell.angle_gamma   90.00
#
_symmetry.space_group_name_H-M   'P 1'
#
loop_
_entity.id
_entity.type
_entity.pdbx_description
1 polymer ?
#
loop_
_entity_poly.entity_id
_entity_poly.type
_entity_poly.pdbx_seq_one_letter_code
_entity_poly.pdbx_strand_id
1 'polypeptide(L)'
;MEERLKKQLEFILEADKSKFIGRQTYLSDGIRKENDAEHSWHLALMTALLSEYAKEKIDVQKTMLMVLIHDIVEIDAGDTYAYDEKGKLSQRERE
;
A
#
# COMPACT_ATOMS: atom_id res chain seq x y z
N MET A 1 -19.06 -9.89 -19.74
CA MET A 1 -18.44 -8.64 -19.25
C MET A 1 -17.21 -8.34 -20.08
N GLU A 2 -17.03 -7.09 -20.45
CA GLU A 2 -15.86 -6.68 -21.19
C GLU A 2 -14.59 -7.05 -20.43
N GLU A 3 -13.59 -7.52 -21.16
CA GLU A 3 -12.35 -8.03 -20.55
C GLU A 3 -11.60 -6.97 -19.75
N ARG A 4 -11.54 -5.74 -20.27
CA ARG A 4 -10.86 -4.66 -19.57
C ARG A 4 -11.57 -4.31 -18.25
N LEU A 5 -12.89 -4.22 -18.29
CA LEU A 5 -13.69 -3.93 -17.10
C LEU A 5 -13.51 -5.03 -16.06
N LYS A 6 -13.50 -6.27 -16.52
CA LYS A 6 -13.29 -7.41 -15.61
C LYS A 6 -11.95 -7.30 -14.89
N LYS A 7 -10.89 -6.96 -15.61
CA LYS A 7 -9.56 -6.80 -15.01
C LYS A 7 -9.52 -5.63 -14.04
N GLN A 8 -10.21 -4.55 -14.35
CA GLN A 8 -10.29 -3.40 -13.46
C GLN A 8 -10.98 -3.76 -12.15
N LEU A 9 -12.09 -4.51 -12.24
CA LEU A 9 -12.81 -4.96 -11.05
C LEU A 9 -11.96 -5.93 -10.23
N GLU A 10 -11.24 -6.82 -10.89
CA GLU A 10 -10.34 -7.76 -10.21
C GLU A 10 -9.24 -6.99 -9.46
N PHE A 11 -8.70 -5.95 -10.08
CA PHE A 11 -7.69 -5.11 -9.45
C PHE A 11 -8.24 -4.42 -8.20
N ILE A 12 -9.46 -3.89 -8.29
CA ILE A 12 -10.10 -3.22 -7.15
C ILE A 12 -10.24 -4.19 -5.98
N LEU A 13 -10.68 -5.41 -6.27
CA LEU A 13 -10.83 -6.42 -5.23
C LEU A 13 -9.47 -6.83 -4.64
N GLU A 14 -8.46 -6.94 -5.48
CA GLU A 14 -7.12 -7.28 -5.02
C GLU A 14 -6.54 -6.16 -4.15
N ALA A 15 -6.71 -4.91 -4.57
CA ALA A 15 -6.22 -3.77 -3.81
C ALA A 15 -6.87 -3.67 -2.43
N ASP A 16 -8.10 -4.15 -2.28
CA ASP A 16 -8.80 -4.16 -1.01
C ASP A 16 -8.04 -4.94 0.06
N LYS A 17 -7.25 -5.91 -0.34
CA LYS A 17 -6.45 -6.71 0.59
C LYS A 17 -5.43 -5.90 1.35
N SER A 18 -5.06 -4.72 0.85
CA SER A 18 -4.11 -3.85 1.55
C SER A 18 -4.62 -3.45 2.93
N LYS A 19 -5.93 -3.53 3.16
CA LYS A 19 -6.53 -3.25 4.46
C LYS A 19 -6.11 -4.28 5.52
N PHE A 20 -5.65 -5.43 5.09
CA PHE A 20 -5.28 -6.52 5.98
C PHE A 20 -3.76 -6.66 6.14
N ILE A 21 -2.99 -5.80 5.49
CA ILE A 21 -1.53 -5.82 5.60
C ILE A 21 -1.12 -4.81 6.65
N GLY A 22 -0.63 -5.30 7.79
CA GLY A 22 -0.20 -4.45 8.88
C GLY A 22 1.18 -3.85 8.67
N ARG A 23 1.36 -2.66 9.19
CA ARG A 23 2.65 -1.97 9.17
C ARG A 23 3.24 -1.97 10.59
N GLN A 24 4.49 -1.57 10.70
CA GLN A 24 5.15 -1.52 12.01
C GLN A 24 4.85 -0.21 12.75
N THR A 25 4.26 0.76 12.08
CA THR A 25 3.94 2.05 12.69
C THR A 25 2.53 2.03 13.26
N TYR A 26 2.35 2.77 14.36
CA TYR A 26 1.06 2.90 15.02
C TYR A 26 0.29 4.08 14.48
N LEU A 27 -1.02 4.03 14.64
CA LEU A 27 -1.87 5.21 14.43
C LEU A 27 -1.46 6.28 15.44
N SER A 28 -1.88 7.53 15.17
CA SER A 28 -1.47 8.66 16.00
C SER A 28 -1.89 8.54 17.46
N ASP A 29 -2.90 7.72 17.76
CA ASP A 29 -3.34 7.46 19.13
C ASP A 29 -2.49 6.39 19.84
N GLY A 30 -1.61 5.71 19.11
CA GLY A 30 -0.72 4.70 19.67
C GLY A 30 -1.40 3.39 20.07
N ILE A 31 -2.67 3.20 19.73
CA ILE A 31 -3.43 2.04 20.18
C ILE A 31 -3.26 0.84 19.26
N ARG A 32 -3.35 1.05 17.94
CA ARG A 32 -3.12 -0.04 16.99
C ARG A 32 -2.21 0.38 15.87
N LYS A 33 -1.61 -0.61 15.24
CA LYS A 33 -0.76 -0.36 14.08
C LYS A 33 -1.64 -0.04 12.87
N GLU A 34 -1.14 0.85 12.01
CA GLU A 34 -1.84 1.17 10.78
C GLU A 34 -1.69 0.04 9.76
N ASN A 35 -2.66 -0.08 8.86
CA ASN A 35 -2.54 -0.98 7.73
C ASN A 35 -2.07 -0.21 6.49
N ASP A 36 -1.74 -0.96 5.41
CA ASP A 36 -1.21 -0.36 4.20
C ASP A 36 -2.19 0.62 3.54
N ALA A 37 -3.49 0.32 3.61
CA ALA A 37 -4.49 1.20 3.02
C ALA A 37 -4.52 2.56 3.74
N GLU A 38 -4.46 2.54 5.06
CA GLU A 38 -4.44 3.76 5.86
C GLU A 38 -3.17 4.58 5.57
N HIS A 39 -2.04 3.90 5.48
CA HIS A 39 -0.78 4.54 5.17
C HIS A 39 -0.81 5.21 3.80
N SER A 40 -1.27 4.49 2.78
CA SER A 40 -1.33 5.02 1.42
C SER A 40 -2.31 6.20 1.31
N TRP A 41 -3.45 6.11 2.00
CA TRP A 41 -4.41 7.20 2.05
C TRP A 41 -3.77 8.47 2.63
N HIS A 42 -3.08 8.31 3.76
CA HIS A 42 -2.46 9.44 4.45
C HIS A 42 -1.37 10.07 3.58
N LEU A 43 -0.55 9.25 2.94
CA LEU A 43 0.49 9.74 2.04
C LEU A 43 -0.11 10.49 0.84
N ALA A 44 -1.21 10.01 0.29
CA ALA A 44 -1.87 10.68 -0.83
C ALA A 44 -2.40 12.04 -0.40
N LEU A 45 -2.99 12.13 0.78
CA LEU A 45 -3.47 13.40 1.32
C LEU A 45 -2.31 14.37 1.53
N MET A 46 -1.21 13.90 2.10
CA MET A 46 -0.02 14.71 2.30
C MET A 46 0.53 15.21 0.96
N THR A 47 0.54 14.36 -0.06
CA THR A 47 0.99 14.75 -1.39
C THR A 47 0.14 15.89 -1.94
N ALA A 48 -1.18 15.77 -1.82
CA ALA A 48 -2.07 16.82 -2.32
C ALA A 48 -1.84 18.15 -1.62
N LEU A 49 -1.63 18.12 -0.31
CA LEU A 49 -1.48 19.35 0.48
C LEU A 49 -0.09 19.97 0.38
N LEU A 50 0.95 19.14 0.32
CA LEU A 50 2.32 19.62 0.41
C LEU A 50 3.01 19.77 -0.95
N SER A 51 2.32 19.45 -2.04
CA SER A 51 2.90 19.55 -3.38
C SER A 51 3.37 20.96 -3.72
N GLU A 52 2.74 21.98 -3.17
CA GLU A 52 3.11 23.38 -3.42
C GLU A 52 4.52 23.70 -2.92
N TYR A 53 5.05 22.90 -2.01
CA TYR A 53 6.39 23.11 -1.44
C TYR A 53 7.48 22.35 -2.18
N ALA A 54 7.12 21.61 -3.22
CA ALA A 54 8.12 20.90 -4.02
C ALA A 54 9.01 21.88 -4.77
N LYS A 55 10.29 21.55 -4.90
CA LYS A 55 11.23 22.43 -5.62
C LYS A 55 10.87 22.58 -7.08
N GLU A 56 10.33 21.52 -7.67
CA GLU A 56 9.93 21.52 -9.06
C GLU A 56 8.45 21.22 -9.14
N LYS A 57 7.83 21.68 -10.23
CA LYS A 57 6.42 21.39 -10.45
C LYS A 57 6.22 19.89 -10.64
N ILE A 58 5.30 19.31 -9.90
CA ILE A 58 4.98 17.90 -10.01
C ILE A 58 3.56 17.72 -10.53
N ASP A 59 3.33 16.55 -11.15
CA ASP A 59 1.98 16.15 -11.53
C ASP A 59 1.33 15.53 -10.29
N VAL A 60 0.53 16.33 -9.59
CA VAL A 60 -0.06 15.94 -8.31
C VAL A 60 -0.93 14.70 -8.44
N GLN A 61 -1.78 14.65 -9.46
CA GLN A 61 -2.67 13.51 -9.68
C GLN A 61 -1.89 12.23 -9.91
N LYS A 62 -0.89 12.28 -10.76
CA LYS A 62 -0.05 11.12 -11.05
C LYS A 62 0.70 10.66 -9.80
N THR A 63 1.23 11.61 -9.05
CA THR A 63 1.97 11.28 -7.82
C THR A 63 1.05 10.64 -6.78
N MET A 64 -0.17 11.16 -6.63
CA MET A 64 -1.14 10.57 -5.70
C MET A 64 -1.50 9.14 -6.11
N LEU A 65 -1.70 8.91 -7.41
CA LEU A 65 -1.99 7.56 -7.88
C LEU A 65 -0.83 6.61 -7.61
N MET A 66 0.39 7.06 -7.85
CA MET A 66 1.58 6.26 -7.57
C MET A 66 1.67 5.90 -6.09
N VAL A 67 1.40 6.87 -5.22
CA VAL A 67 1.40 6.65 -3.78
C VAL A 67 0.35 5.62 -3.38
N LEU A 68 -0.84 5.73 -3.95
CA LEU A 68 -1.94 4.82 -3.61
C LEU A 68 -1.67 3.38 -4.01
N ILE A 69 -0.86 3.15 -5.04
CA ILE A 69 -0.60 1.80 -5.53
C ILE A 69 0.78 1.26 -5.17
N HIS A 70 1.67 2.08 -4.60
CA HIS A 70 3.06 1.65 -4.39
C HIS A 70 3.19 0.45 -3.46
N ASP A 71 2.28 0.29 -2.51
CA ASP A 71 2.33 -0.82 -1.56
C ASP A 71 1.50 -2.03 -1.99
N ILE A 72 0.89 -1.99 -3.18
CA ILE A 72 0.07 -3.12 -3.62
C ILE A 72 0.92 -4.38 -3.79
N VAL A 73 2.18 -4.23 -4.16
CA VAL A 73 3.10 -5.37 -4.25
C VAL A 73 3.27 -6.08 -2.91
N GLU A 74 3.05 -5.39 -1.80
CA GLU A 74 3.17 -5.97 -0.47
C GLU A 74 2.02 -6.93 -0.14
N ILE A 75 0.95 -6.91 -0.90
CA ILE A 75 -0.15 -7.85 -0.71
C ILE A 75 0.36 -9.27 -0.88
N ASP A 76 1.10 -9.52 -1.95
CA ASP A 76 1.69 -10.84 -2.20
C ASP A 76 2.75 -11.17 -1.15
N ALA A 77 3.57 -10.19 -0.79
CA ALA A 77 4.58 -10.39 0.24
C ALA A 77 3.93 -10.67 1.60
N GLY A 78 2.83 -9.97 1.90
CA GLY A 78 2.07 -10.19 3.12
C GLY A 78 1.44 -11.56 3.16
N ASP A 79 0.87 -12.00 2.06
CA ASP A 79 0.28 -13.32 1.93
C ASP A 79 1.35 -14.39 2.11
N THR A 80 2.50 -14.21 1.49
CA THR A 80 3.61 -15.14 1.62
C THR A 80 4.08 -15.21 3.08
N TYR A 81 4.18 -14.09 3.72
CA TYR A 81 4.63 -14.00 5.11
C TYR A 81 3.64 -14.65 6.06
N ALA A 82 2.35 -14.37 5.89
CA ALA A 82 1.30 -14.94 6.73
C ALA A 82 1.14 -16.44 6.50
N TYR A 83 1.26 -16.86 5.25
CA TYR A 83 1.13 -18.24 4.86
C TYR A 83 2.29 -19.11 5.36
N ASP A 84 3.48 -18.53 5.33
CA ASP A 84 4.71 -19.26 5.60
C ASP A 84 5.43 -18.70 6.82
N GLU A 85 4.79 -18.74 7.97
CA GLU A 85 5.44 -18.39 9.23
C GLU A 85 6.64 -19.30 9.49
N LYS A 86 6.57 -20.53 8.98
CA LYS A 86 7.65 -21.48 9.09
C LYS A 86 8.86 -21.08 8.24
N GLY A 87 8.62 -20.30 7.19
CA GLY A 87 9.67 -19.86 6.31
C GLY A 87 10.34 -18.57 6.75
N LYS A 88 9.97 -18.00 7.89
CA LYS A 88 10.55 -16.75 8.37
C LYS A 88 12.07 -16.81 8.45
N LEU A 89 12.59 -17.91 8.93
CA LEU A 89 14.03 -18.08 9.05
C LEU A 89 14.69 -18.12 7.67
N SER A 90 14.10 -18.87 6.75
CA SER A 90 14.59 -18.93 5.37
C SER A 90 14.55 -17.57 4.70
N GLN A 91 13.50 -16.82 4.95
CA GLN A 91 13.36 -15.48 4.40
C GLN A 91 14.43 -14.54 4.94
N ARG A 92 14.69 -14.61 6.23
CA ARG A 92 15.76 -13.82 6.85
C ARG A 92 17.13 -14.21 6.31
N GLU A 93 17.35 -15.48 6.07
CA GLU A 93 18.60 -15.95 5.52
C GLU A 93 18.84 -15.44 4.11
N ARG A 94 17.74 -15.17 3.35
CA ARG A 94 17.85 -14.63 2.01
C ARG A 94 18.12 -13.12 2.00
N GLU A 95 17.88 -12.48 3.07
CA GLU A 95 18.20 -11.06 3.23
C GLU A 95 19.67 -10.89 3.67
#